data_93ed519dc9d7127f4cc7a990efa251b3
#
_entry.id   93ed519dc9d7127f4cc7a990efa251b3
#
_cell.length_a   1.000
_cell.length_b   1.000
_cell.length_c   1.000
_cell.angle_alpha   90.00
_cell.angle_beta   90.00
_cell.angle_gamma   90.00
#
_symmetry.space_group_name_H-M   'P 1'
#
loop_
_entity.id
_entity.type
_entity.pdbx_description
1 polymer ?
#
loop_
_entity_poly.entity_id
_entity_poly.type
_entity_poly.pdbx_seq_one_letter_code
_entity_poly.pdbx_strand_id
1 'polypeptide(L)'
;MSIAVPEPHGSLLQELRAGFGDPAAHGIPTHVTLVPPTEVESGALPAIEDHLTAVAAAGRPFPMRLSGTGTFRPLSPVVFVQVVEGGSACSWLQERVRDTSGPLVRELQFPYHPHVTVAHGIAEEAMDRAYEELAEYEAEWPCTGFALYEQGADGVWRKLREFVFGGTTVPPQAGAPAARGTLPAR
;
A
#
# COMPACT_ATOMS: atom_id res chain seq x y z
N MET A 1 -2.19 1.78 -8.41
CA MET A 1 -0.88 1.14 -8.18
C MET A 1 -0.52 1.21 -6.72
N SER A 2 0.04 0.13 -6.20
CA SER A 2 0.33 0.05 -4.78
C SER A 2 1.42 -0.97 -4.48
N ILE A 3 2.01 -0.84 -3.29
CA ILE A 3 2.90 -1.83 -2.69
C ILE A 3 2.01 -2.75 -1.84
N ALA A 4 2.01 -4.05 -2.14
CA ALA A 4 1.29 -5.02 -1.34
C ALA A 4 1.97 -5.22 0.02
N VAL A 5 1.18 -5.33 1.09
CA VAL A 5 1.69 -5.79 2.38
C VAL A 5 1.85 -7.32 2.30
N PRO A 6 3.04 -7.88 2.57
CA PRO A 6 3.27 -9.31 2.41
C PRO A 6 2.62 -10.14 3.53
N GLU A 7 2.51 -11.44 3.29
CA GLU A 7 2.08 -12.37 4.32
C GLU A 7 3.16 -12.55 5.43
N PRO A 8 2.75 -12.74 6.69
CA PRO A 8 1.37 -12.91 7.16
C PRO A 8 0.64 -11.58 7.47
N HIS A 9 1.33 -10.44 7.33
CA HIS A 9 0.81 -9.11 7.70
C HIS A 9 -0.38 -8.68 6.83
N GLY A 10 -0.33 -9.02 5.54
CA GLY A 10 -1.38 -8.69 4.57
C GLY A 10 -2.73 -9.27 4.99
N SER A 11 -2.81 -10.57 5.20
CA SER A 11 -4.03 -11.25 5.64
C SER A 11 -4.48 -10.80 7.02
N LEU A 12 -3.55 -10.64 7.97
CA LEU A 12 -3.89 -10.19 9.31
C LEU A 12 -4.58 -8.82 9.32
N LEU A 13 -3.98 -7.83 8.67
CA LEU A 13 -4.57 -6.49 8.58
C LEU A 13 -5.88 -6.48 7.77
N GLN A 14 -6.00 -7.37 6.77
CA GLN A 14 -7.23 -7.56 5.99
C GLN A 14 -8.37 -8.08 6.85
N GLU A 15 -8.12 -9.10 7.67
CA GLU A 15 -9.08 -9.69 8.60
C GLU A 15 -9.52 -8.69 9.67
N LEU A 16 -8.57 -7.93 10.24
CA LEU A 16 -8.88 -6.88 11.21
C LEU A 16 -9.74 -5.78 10.59
N ARG A 17 -9.40 -5.33 9.38
CA ARG A 17 -10.20 -4.35 8.63
C ARG A 17 -11.62 -4.84 8.41
N ALA A 18 -11.80 -6.10 8.00
CA ALA A 18 -13.14 -6.72 7.88
C ALA A 18 -13.86 -6.80 9.24
N GLY A 19 -13.14 -7.13 10.30
CA GLY A 19 -13.66 -7.21 11.67
C GLY A 19 -14.14 -5.86 12.23
N PHE A 20 -13.54 -4.74 11.79
CA PHE A 20 -14.03 -3.39 12.09
C PHE A 20 -15.27 -3.00 11.29
N GLY A 21 -15.64 -3.80 10.28
CA GLY A 21 -16.83 -3.59 9.47
C GLY A 21 -16.61 -2.77 8.21
N ASP A 22 -15.36 -2.63 7.75
CA ASP A 22 -15.07 -1.97 6.47
C ASP A 22 -15.33 -2.93 5.30
N PRO A 23 -16.38 -2.70 4.48
CA PRO A 23 -16.75 -3.62 3.40
C PRO A 23 -15.69 -3.70 2.29
N ALA A 24 -14.84 -2.68 2.15
CA ALA A 24 -13.77 -2.67 1.16
C ALA A 24 -12.69 -3.74 1.45
N ALA A 25 -12.62 -4.26 2.67
CA ALA A 25 -11.75 -5.37 3.03
C ALA A 25 -12.02 -6.64 2.20
N HIS A 26 -13.21 -6.83 1.67
CA HIS A 26 -13.54 -8.01 0.86
C HIS A 26 -13.10 -7.92 -0.60
N GLY A 27 -12.70 -6.73 -1.07
CA GLY A 27 -12.35 -6.52 -2.47
C GLY A 27 -11.01 -5.81 -2.70
N ILE A 28 -10.48 -5.12 -1.69
CA ILE A 28 -9.26 -4.33 -1.80
C ILE A 28 -8.20 -4.94 -0.88
N PRO A 29 -7.12 -5.55 -1.41
CA PRO A 29 -6.07 -6.14 -0.60
C PRO A 29 -5.33 -5.09 0.23
N THR A 30 -4.76 -5.48 1.35
CA THR A 30 -3.95 -4.62 2.22
C THR A 30 -2.72 -4.11 1.47
N HIS A 31 -2.54 -2.79 1.42
CA HIS A 31 -1.51 -2.16 0.58
C HIS A 31 -1.11 -0.76 1.06
N VAL A 32 0.03 -0.28 0.58
CA VAL A 32 0.41 1.14 0.58
C VAL A 32 0.13 1.71 -0.82
N THR A 33 -0.73 2.71 -0.92
CA THR A 33 -1.06 3.34 -2.20
C THR A 33 0.12 4.18 -2.72
N LEU A 34 0.51 3.96 -3.97
CA LEU A 34 1.39 4.88 -4.72
C LEU A 34 0.56 5.85 -5.57
N VAL A 35 -0.38 5.33 -6.34
CA VAL A 35 -1.35 6.14 -7.10
C VAL A 35 -2.72 5.49 -6.94
N PRO A 36 -3.74 6.26 -6.51
CA PRO A 36 -5.10 5.73 -6.32
C PRO A 36 -5.72 5.30 -7.66
N PRO A 37 -6.88 4.64 -7.65
CA PRO A 37 -7.63 4.32 -8.85
C PRO A 37 -7.76 5.56 -9.75
N THR A 38 -7.41 5.40 -11.01
CA THR A 38 -7.37 6.46 -12.02
C THR A 38 -7.97 5.91 -13.29
N GLU A 39 -8.95 6.62 -13.84
CA GLU A 39 -9.52 6.28 -15.14
C GLU A 39 -8.49 6.54 -16.23
N VAL A 40 -8.30 5.56 -17.11
CA VAL A 40 -7.40 5.64 -18.25
C VAL A 40 -8.11 5.13 -19.49
N GLU A 41 -7.70 5.61 -20.66
CA GLU A 41 -8.22 5.08 -21.93
C GLU A 41 -7.81 3.61 -22.11
N SER A 42 -8.70 2.80 -22.70
CA SER A 42 -8.48 1.36 -22.88
C SER A 42 -7.19 1.01 -23.64
N GLY A 43 -6.72 1.90 -24.52
CA GLY A 43 -5.47 1.73 -25.27
C GLY A 43 -4.20 2.14 -24.53
N ALA A 44 -4.30 2.77 -23.36
CA ALA A 44 -3.15 3.32 -22.64
C ALA A 44 -2.36 2.26 -21.83
N LEU A 45 -2.95 1.08 -21.59
CA LEU A 45 -2.36 0.07 -20.71
C LEU A 45 -0.94 -0.36 -21.11
N PRO A 46 -0.61 -0.60 -22.39
CA PRO A 46 0.76 -0.94 -22.79
C PRO A 46 1.77 0.16 -22.44
N ALA A 47 1.45 1.43 -22.71
CA ALA A 47 2.31 2.56 -22.37
C ALA A 47 2.47 2.74 -20.85
N ILE A 48 1.42 2.46 -20.08
CA ILE A 48 1.47 2.45 -18.62
C ILE A 48 2.42 1.34 -18.14
N GLU A 49 2.30 0.14 -18.67
CA GLU A 49 3.17 -0.99 -18.27
C GLU A 49 4.64 -0.74 -18.63
N ASP A 50 4.93 -0.18 -19.78
CA ASP A 50 6.29 0.19 -20.20
C ASP A 50 6.87 1.25 -19.25
N HIS A 51 6.11 2.29 -18.93
CA HIS A 51 6.51 3.32 -17.98
C HIS A 51 6.79 2.73 -16.59
N LEU A 52 5.89 1.90 -16.06
CA LEU A 52 6.06 1.27 -14.74
C LEU A 52 7.25 0.30 -14.72
N THR A 53 7.53 -0.37 -15.83
CA THR A 53 8.73 -1.21 -15.99
C THR A 53 9.99 -0.37 -15.89
N ALA A 54 10.03 0.80 -16.53
CA ALA A 54 11.16 1.71 -16.45
C ALA A 54 11.35 2.28 -15.02
N VAL A 55 10.25 2.64 -14.35
CA VAL A 55 10.28 3.10 -12.94
C VAL A 55 10.84 2.00 -12.02
N ALA A 56 10.36 0.76 -12.17
CA ALA A 56 10.84 -0.37 -11.37
C ALA A 56 12.32 -0.68 -11.63
N ALA A 57 12.77 -0.62 -12.90
CA ALA A 57 14.17 -0.83 -13.26
C ALA A 57 15.12 0.21 -12.61
N ALA A 58 14.65 1.44 -12.41
CA ALA A 58 15.39 2.49 -11.70
C ALA A 58 15.30 2.37 -10.18
N GLY A 59 14.31 1.65 -9.67
CA GLY A 59 14.08 1.42 -8.24
C GLY A 59 15.07 0.42 -7.63
N ARG A 60 15.17 0.44 -6.32
CA ARG A 60 15.97 -0.51 -5.53
C ARG A 60 15.15 -1.02 -4.36
N PRO A 61 15.35 -2.28 -3.90
CA PRO A 61 14.76 -2.77 -2.67
C PRO A 61 15.10 -1.87 -1.48
N PHE A 62 14.12 -1.67 -0.60
CA PHE A 62 14.28 -0.85 0.59
C PHE A 62 13.51 -1.45 1.78
N PRO A 63 13.94 -1.16 3.02
CA PRO A 63 13.20 -1.59 4.19
C PRO A 63 11.88 -0.83 4.29
N MET A 64 10.81 -1.56 4.59
CA MET A 64 9.49 -1.03 4.92
C MET A 64 9.17 -1.40 6.36
N ARG A 65 8.81 -0.42 7.17
CA ARG A 65 8.34 -0.67 8.53
C ARG A 65 7.05 0.08 8.80
N LEU A 66 6.10 -0.63 9.37
CA LEU A 66 4.86 -0.10 9.89
C LEU A 66 4.95 -0.03 11.41
N SER A 67 4.43 1.02 12.04
CA SER A 67 4.32 1.11 13.49
C SER A 67 3.25 2.11 13.91
N GLY A 68 2.33 1.65 14.74
CA GLY A 68 1.28 2.47 15.33
C GLY A 68 0.24 2.97 14.33
N THR A 69 -0.74 3.68 14.83
CA THR A 69 -1.90 4.18 14.08
C THR A 69 -1.84 5.67 13.83
N GLY A 70 -2.57 6.11 12.82
CA GLY A 70 -2.85 7.50 12.49
C GLY A 70 -4.26 7.63 11.95
N THR A 71 -4.75 8.86 11.83
CA THR A 71 -6.06 9.15 11.22
C THR A 71 -6.02 10.43 10.43
N PHE A 72 -6.80 10.50 9.36
CA PHE A 72 -7.02 11.75 8.60
C PHE A 72 -8.25 12.51 9.07
N ARG A 73 -8.96 12.03 10.10
CA ARG A 73 -10.11 12.75 10.68
C ARG A 73 -9.67 14.09 11.25
N PRO A 74 -10.47 15.14 11.14
CA PRO A 74 -11.82 15.18 10.55
C PRO A 74 -11.87 15.42 9.02
N LEU A 75 -10.72 15.52 8.33
CA LEU A 75 -10.67 15.83 6.89
C LEU A 75 -11.16 14.65 6.04
N SER A 76 -10.86 13.44 6.46
CA SER A 76 -11.28 12.19 5.81
C SER A 76 -11.49 11.11 6.86
N PRO A 77 -12.57 10.31 6.74
CA PRO A 77 -12.90 9.24 7.72
C PRO A 77 -12.01 8.01 7.50
N VAL A 78 -10.72 8.15 7.72
CA VAL A 78 -9.72 7.09 7.53
C VAL A 78 -8.90 6.90 8.79
N VAL A 79 -8.74 5.64 9.20
CA VAL A 79 -7.73 5.17 10.17
C VAL A 79 -6.76 4.27 9.43
N PHE A 80 -5.49 4.41 9.74
CA PHE A 80 -4.41 3.69 9.05
C PHE A 80 -3.28 3.29 10.01
N VAL A 81 -2.50 2.29 9.61
CA VAL A 81 -1.19 2.00 10.21
C VAL A 81 -0.13 2.84 9.48
N GLN A 82 0.75 3.46 10.26
CA GLN A 82 1.75 4.40 9.76
C GLN A 82 2.93 3.68 9.10
N VAL A 83 3.43 4.22 7.99
CA VAL A 83 4.73 3.86 7.42
C VAL A 83 5.79 4.73 8.11
N VAL A 84 6.55 4.13 9.04
CA VAL A 84 7.59 4.82 9.81
C VAL A 84 8.99 4.68 9.19
N GLU A 85 9.19 3.68 8.32
CA GLU A 85 10.39 3.51 7.50
C GLU A 85 9.99 3.15 6.06
N GLY A 86 10.75 3.60 5.08
CA GLY A 86 10.44 3.43 3.66
C GLY A 86 9.62 4.57 3.03
N GLY A 87 9.13 5.52 3.83
CA GLY A 87 8.31 6.64 3.37
C GLY A 87 8.96 7.47 2.26
N SER A 88 10.25 7.78 2.37
CA SER A 88 10.99 8.53 1.33
C SER A 88 11.10 7.75 0.02
N ALA A 89 11.28 6.42 0.09
CA ALA A 89 11.31 5.57 -1.09
C ALA A 89 9.91 5.48 -1.75
N CYS A 90 8.85 5.39 -0.94
CA CYS A 90 7.47 5.48 -1.44
C CYS A 90 7.20 6.82 -2.14
N SER A 91 7.65 7.94 -1.57
CA SER A 91 7.52 9.27 -2.18
C SER A 91 8.26 9.35 -3.53
N TRP A 92 9.49 8.86 -3.57
CA TRP A 92 10.26 8.79 -4.81
C TRP A 92 9.54 7.95 -5.89
N LEU A 93 9.02 6.77 -5.53
CA LEU A 93 8.25 5.92 -6.45
C LEU A 93 7.00 6.64 -6.95
N GLN A 94 6.24 7.25 -6.04
CA GLN A 94 5.02 7.97 -6.35
C GLN A 94 5.28 9.14 -7.32
N GLU A 95 6.34 9.91 -7.11
CA GLU A 95 6.76 10.99 -8.00
C GLU A 95 7.13 10.46 -9.39
N ARG A 96 7.91 9.37 -9.46
CA ARG A 96 8.33 8.77 -10.72
C ARG A 96 7.17 8.17 -11.50
N VAL A 97 6.24 7.51 -10.82
CA VAL A 97 5.04 6.97 -11.46
C VAL A 97 4.17 8.07 -12.06
N ARG A 98 4.13 9.25 -11.41
CA ARG A 98 3.36 10.43 -11.82
C ARG A 98 4.15 11.45 -12.65
N ASP A 99 5.34 11.11 -13.08
CA ASP A 99 6.20 12.01 -13.86
C ASP A 99 5.43 12.67 -15.00
N THR A 100 5.66 13.97 -15.22
CA THR A 100 4.94 14.77 -16.22
C THR A 100 5.16 14.31 -17.66
N SER A 101 6.20 13.53 -17.90
CA SER A 101 6.47 12.88 -19.20
C SER A 101 5.78 11.52 -19.35
N GLY A 102 5.15 11.00 -18.30
CA GLY A 102 4.54 9.67 -18.27
C GLY A 102 3.02 9.68 -18.52
N PRO A 103 2.44 8.49 -18.73
CA PRO A 103 1.01 8.33 -19.01
C PRO A 103 0.08 8.53 -17.79
N LEU A 104 0.63 8.72 -16.61
CA LEU A 104 -0.10 8.75 -15.34
C LEU A 104 0.04 10.10 -14.61
N VAL A 105 0.22 11.17 -15.37
CA VAL A 105 0.27 12.54 -14.84
C VAL A 105 -0.98 12.85 -14.03
N ARG A 106 -0.79 13.28 -12.79
CA ARG A 106 -1.89 13.66 -11.90
C ARG A 106 -1.44 14.72 -10.89
N GLU A 107 -2.26 15.73 -10.70
CA GLU A 107 -2.10 16.66 -9.58
C GLU A 107 -2.56 16.02 -8.28
N LEU A 108 -1.82 16.29 -7.21
CA LEU A 108 -2.21 15.88 -5.86
C LEU A 108 -3.08 16.96 -5.23
N GLN A 109 -4.20 16.55 -4.66
CA GLN A 109 -5.04 17.45 -3.85
C GLN A 109 -4.44 17.69 -2.45
N PHE A 110 -3.65 16.70 -1.96
CA PHE A 110 -2.98 16.74 -0.66
C PHE A 110 -1.55 16.24 -0.80
N PRO A 111 -0.64 16.61 0.11
CA PRO A 111 0.69 16.01 0.17
C PRO A 111 0.61 14.48 0.26
N TYR A 112 1.51 13.80 -0.44
CA TYR A 112 1.56 12.34 -0.39
C TYR A 112 1.95 11.86 1.00
N HIS A 113 1.16 10.96 1.57
CA HIS A 113 1.38 10.35 2.88
C HIS A 113 1.22 8.84 2.75
N PRO A 114 2.32 8.06 2.67
CA PRO A 114 2.24 6.61 2.59
C PRO A 114 1.69 6.00 3.87
N HIS A 115 0.69 5.13 3.75
CA HIS A 115 0.00 4.51 4.87
C HIS A 115 -0.70 3.22 4.45
N VAL A 116 -1.11 2.40 5.41
CA VAL A 116 -1.96 1.22 5.20
C VAL A 116 -3.31 1.45 5.85
N THR A 117 -4.36 1.63 5.06
CA THR A 117 -5.73 1.83 5.54
C THR A 117 -6.26 0.58 6.24
N VAL A 118 -6.78 0.75 7.45
CA VAL A 118 -7.39 -0.31 8.26
C VAL A 118 -8.85 -0.04 8.61
N ALA A 119 -9.35 1.17 8.38
CA ALA A 119 -10.77 1.50 8.47
C ALA A 119 -11.07 2.72 7.60
N HIS A 120 -12.15 2.69 6.81
CA HIS A 120 -12.53 3.80 5.94
C HIS A 120 -14.05 3.92 5.83
N GLY A 121 -14.58 5.10 6.20
CA GLY A 121 -15.98 5.44 5.98
C GLY A 121 -16.99 4.57 6.74
N ILE A 122 -16.58 4.01 7.87
CA ILE A 122 -17.43 3.22 8.77
C ILE A 122 -17.81 4.04 10.00
N ALA A 123 -18.60 3.45 10.92
CA ALA A 123 -19.04 4.12 12.14
C ALA A 123 -17.85 4.63 12.97
N GLU A 124 -18.00 5.82 13.60
CA GLU A 124 -16.93 6.46 14.39
C GLU A 124 -16.38 5.55 15.47
N GLU A 125 -17.25 4.85 16.19
CA GLU A 125 -16.85 3.92 17.26
C GLU A 125 -16.04 2.73 16.72
N ALA A 126 -16.28 2.31 15.47
CA ALA A 126 -15.51 1.25 14.82
C ALA A 126 -14.14 1.80 14.34
N MET A 127 -14.09 3.04 13.90
CA MET A 127 -12.82 3.71 13.58
C MET A 127 -11.98 3.95 14.85
N ASP A 128 -12.60 4.31 15.97
CA ASP A 128 -11.90 4.47 17.25
C ASP A 128 -11.31 3.14 17.72
N ARG A 129 -12.08 2.05 17.63
CA ARG A 129 -11.57 0.69 17.92
C ARG A 129 -10.38 0.33 17.03
N ALA A 130 -10.46 0.58 15.73
CA ALA A 130 -9.35 0.30 14.81
C ALA A 130 -8.10 1.10 15.19
N TYR A 131 -8.27 2.35 15.59
CA TYR A 131 -7.19 3.22 16.04
C TYR A 131 -6.53 2.70 17.33
N GLU A 132 -7.32 2.29 18.31
CA GLU A 132 -6.84 1.80 19.61
C GLU A 132 -6.25 0.39 19.53
N GLU A 133 -6.93 -0.55 18.85
CA GLU A 133 -6.49 -1.95 18.79
C GLU A 133 -5.18 -2.12 18.01
N LEU A 134 -4.89 -1.25 17.04
CA LEU A 134 -3.67 -1.30 16.24
C LEU A 134 -2.58 -0.29 16.69
N ALA A 135 -2.77 0.41 17.82
CA ALA A 135 -1.83 1.42 18.30
C ALA A 135 -0.42 0.87 18.54
N GLU A 136 -0.29 -0.40 18.95
CA GLU A 136 0.98 -1.08 19.20
C GLU A 136 1.38 -2.06 18.07
N TYR A 137 0.65 -2.02 16.92
CA TYR A 137 0.96 -2.89 15.79
C TYR A 137 2.29 -2.53 15.17
N GLU A 138 3.12 -3.54 14.91
CA GLU A 138 4.39 -3.40 14.19
C GLU A 138 4.56 -4.49 13.12
N ALA A 139 5.14 -4.13 11.99
CA ALA A 139 5.54 -5.04 10.93
C ALA A 139 6.73 -4.48 10.17
N GLU A 140 7.61 -5.35 9.69
CA GLU A 140 8.76 -4.96 8.86
C GLU A 140 9.04 -6.00 7.77
N TRP A 141 9.41 -5.53 6.59
CA TRP A 141 9.80 -6.39 5.47
C TRP A 141 10.64 -5.64 4.44
N PRO A 142 11.43 -6.35 3.61
CA PRO A 142 12.06 -5.74 2.46
C PRO A 142 11.01 -5.51 1.35
N CYS A 143 10.78 -4.27 0.96
CA CYS A 143 9.98 -3.94 -0.20
C CYS A 143 10.81 -4.15 -1.47
N THR A 144 10.39 -5.07 -2.33
CA THR A 144 11.12 -5.49 -3.53
C THR A 144 10.46 -5.07 -4.84
N GLY A 145 9.30 -4.41 -4.77
CA GLY A 145 8.55 -3.99 -5.93
C GLY A 145 7.19 -3.41 -5.61
N PHE A 146 6.39 -3.19 -6.64
CA PHE A 146 5.01 -2.73 -6.54
C PHE A 146 4.15 -3.38 -7.62
N ALA A 147 2.83 -3.20 -7.58
CA ALA A 147 1.92 -3.83 -8.51
C ALA A 147 0.90 -2.86 -9.11
N LEU A 148 0.48 -3.17 -10.33
CA LEU A 148 -0.65 -2.57 -11.02
C LEU A 148 -1.89 -3.41 -10.77
N TYR A 149 -2.98 -2.74 -10.39
CA TYR A 149 -4.29 -3.35 -10.18
C TYR A 149 -5.32 -2.67 -11.08
N GLU A 150 -6.27 -3.45 -11.53
CA GLU A 150 -7.53 -2.97 -12.11
C GLU A 150 -8.60 -2.99 -11.03
N GLN A 151 -9.39 -1.92 -10.95
CA GLN A 151 -10.59 -1.89 -10.13
C GLN A 151 -11.78 -2.27 -11.00
N GLY A 152 -12.38 -3.43 -10.76
CA GLY A 152 -13.58 -3.87 -11.44
C GLY A 152 -14.81 -3.04 -11.08
N ALA A 153 -15.86 -3.14 -11.88
CA ALA A 153 -17.17 -2.51 -11.59
C ALA A 153 -17.79 -3.01 -10.27
N ASP A 154 -17.35 -4.17 -9.79
CA ASP A 154 -17.70 -4.76 -8.50
C ASP A 154 -16.89 -4.20 -7.31
N GLY A 155 -16.01 -3.21 -7.56
CA GLY A 155 -15.13 -2.62 -6.56
C GLY A 155 -13.92 -3.48 -6.18
N VAL A 156 -13.81 -4.68 -6.75
CA VAL A 156 -12.72 -5.61 -6.44
C VAL A 156 -11.45 -5.25 -7.21
N TRP A 157 -10.32 -5.24 -6.51
CA TRP A 157 -9.01 -5.02 -7.13
C TRP A 157 -8.42 -6.35 -7.60
N ARG A 158 -8.08 -6.39 -8.89
CA ARG A 158 -7.43 -7.54 -9.53
C ARG A 158 -6.02 -7.15 -9.93
N LYS A 159 -5.02 -7.89 -9.44
CA LYS A 159 -3.63 -7.64 -9.82
C LYS A 159 -3.44 -7.97 -11.30
N LEU A 160 -3.05 -6.97 -12.10
CA LEU A 160 -2.71 -7.14 -13.51
C LEU A 160 -1.25 -7.54 -13.68
N ARG A 161 -0.34 -6.82 -13.00
CA ARG A 161 1.10 -7.06 -13.13
C ARG A 161 1.86 -6.63 -11.88
N GLU A 162 2.96 -7.34 -11.62
CA GLU A 162 3.93 -7.01 -10.60
C GLU A 162 5.22 -6.50 -11.24
N PHE A 163 5.84 -5.48 -10.62
CA PHE A 163 7.05 -4.83 -11.08
C PHE A 163 8.10 -4.96 -9.97
N VAL A 164 9.12 -5.78 -10.22
CA VAL A 164 10.22 -6.02 -9.28
C VAL A 164 11.32 -4.98 -9.53
N PHE A 165 11.92 -4.45 -8.47
CA PHE A 165 13.00 -3.47 -8.59
C PHE A 165 14.25 -4.06 -9.24
N GLY A 166 14.89 -3.28 -10.13
CA GLY A 166 16.04 -3.68 -10.94
C GLY A 166 17.39 -3.73 -10.21
N GLY A 167 17.40 -3.50 -8.88
CA GLY A 167 18.61 -3.71 -8.08
C GLY A 167 18.98 -5.19 -8.05
N THR A 168 20.26 -5.53 -7.99
CA THR A 168 20.75 -6.90 -7.80
C THR A 168 19.96 -7.53 -6.66
N THR A 169 19.11 -8.50 -6.98
CA THR A 169 18.46 -9.31 -5.96
C THR A 169 19.56 -9.98 -5.18
N VAL A 170 19.81 -9.54 -3.97
CA VAL A 170 20.47 -10.41 -3.01
C VAL A 170 19.52 -11.61 -2.89
N PRO A 171 19.90 -12.82 -3.30
CA PRO A 171 19.03 -13.97 -3.13
C PRO A 171 18.64 -14.00 -1.65
N PRO A 172 17.37 -14.36 -1.31
CA PRO A 172 16.96 -14.45 0.07
C PRO A 172 17.99 -15.29 0.79
N GLN A 173 18.71 -14.70 1.73
CA GLN A 173 19.61 -15.48 2.57
C GLN A 173 18.73 -16.50 3.29
N ALA A 174 19.04 -17.78 3.09
CA ALA A 174 18.40 -18.84 3.85
C ALA A 174 18.61 -18.51 5.34
N GLY A 175 17.54 -18.05 6.01
CA GLY A 175 17.63 -17.58 7.39
C GLY A 175 17.17 -16.15 7.65
N ALA A 176 16.57 -15.45 6.68
CA ALA A 176 15.91 -14.17 6.99
C ALA A 176 14.84 -14.42 8.07
N PRO A 177 14.86 -13.70 9.20
CA PRO A 177 13.85 -13.88 10.24
C PRO A 177 12.47 -13.63 9.64
N ALA A 178 11.53 -14.51 9.93
CA ALA A 178 10.13 -14.34 9.56
C ALA A 178 9.69 -12.94 10.01
N ALA A 179 9.02 -12.21 9.11
CA ALA A 179 8.47 -10.90 9.41
C ALA A 179 7.75 -10.97 10.76
N ARG A 180 8.14 -10.10 11.69
CA ARG A 180 7.54 -10.07 13.03
C ARG A 180 6.33 -9.16 13.00
N GLY A 181 5.15 -9.73 13.11
CA GLY A 181 3.93 -9.01 13.43
C GLY A 181 3.58 -9.30 14.89
N THR A 182 3.47 -8.27 15.70
CA THR A 182 3.05 -8.42 17.09
C THR A 182 1.72 -7.71 17.27
N LEU A 183 0.69 -8.47 17.63
CA LEU A 183 -0.52 -7.91 18.24
C LEU A 183 -0.29 -7.84 19.73
N PRO A 184 -0.76 -6.79 20.43
CA PRO A 184 -0.76 -6.77 21.88
C PRO A 184 -1.59 -7.96 22.40
N ALA A 185 -1.05 -8.68 23.37
CA ALA A 185 -1.80 -9.71 24.07
C ALA A 185 -3.01 -9.07 24.77
N ARG A 186 -4.20 -9.67 24.61
CA ARG A 186 -5.42 -9.28 25.32
C ARG A 186 -5.29 -9.53 26.82
#